data_acb13f5ba10f3be4fcad49559556260f
#
_entry.id   acb13f5ba10f3be4fcad49559556260f
#
_cell.length_a   1.000
_cell.length_b   1.000
_cell.length_c   1.000
_cell.angle_alpha   90.00
_cell.angle_beta   90.00
_cell.angle_gamma   90.00
#
_symmetry.space_group_name_H-M   'P 1'
#
loop_
_entity.id
_entity.type
_entity.pdbx_description
1 polymer ?
#
loop_
_entity_poly.entity_id
_entity_poly.type
_entity_poly.pdbx_seq_one_letter_code
_entity_poly.pdbx_strand_id
1 'polypeptide(L)'
;MYLSPADEERLRVFAVAELARRTAGRGLALNAPEATALVCDEMHLAARAGGSFSDVLAAGRRSAASVQLLPGVAELVDEIRLEVLLDEGSRQVVLRRPWAAEPDPPGAILLAGESVVLHEGRERQRLTVRNGSARPVRISSHYPFWRANPRLEFDREAARGLRLDIPAGSSVRWAPGEVKQVELVRYGDDDDHPT
;
A
#
# COMPACT_ATOMS: atom_id res chain seq x y z
N MET A 1 1.01 16.85 34.16
CA MET A 1 1.37 16.18 32.90
C MET A 1 0.40 16.69 31.84
N TYR A 2 0.92 17.22 30.75
CA TYR A 2 0.08 17.61 29.63
C TYR A 2 0.19 16.54 28.55
N LEU A 3 -0.95 16.00 28.13
CA LEU A 3 -1.04 15.08 27.01
C LEU A 3 -1.30 15.87 25.72
N SER A 4 -0.65 15.48 24.65
CA SER A 4 -1.00 15.99 23.33
C SER A 4 -2.34 15.39 22.85
N PRO A 5 -3.02 15.99 21.86
CA PRO A 5 -4.24 15.38 21.28
C PRO A 5 -3.99 13.95 20.78
N ALA A 6 -2.82 13.65 20.22
CA ALA A 6 -2.44 12.32 19.80
C ALA A 6 -2.32 11.33 20.97
N ASP A 7 -1.79 11.78 22.12
CA ASP A 7 -1.71 10.94 23.32
C ASP A 7 -3.10 10.65 23.88
N GLU A 8 -4.00 11.64 23.86
CA GLU A 8 -5.39 11.43 24.29
C GLU A 8 -6.13 10.45 23.38
N GLU A 9 -5.96 10.56 22.08
CA GLU A 9 -6.52 9.61 21.12
C GLU A 9 -5.98 8.19 21.36
N ARG A 10 -4.66 8.08 21.56
CA ARG A 10 -4.00 6.82 21.88
C ARG A 10 -4.54 6.18 23.16
N LEU A 11 -4.81 6.98 24.20
CA LEU A 11 -5.41 6.50 25.44
C LEU A 11 -6.85 5.99 25.25
N ARG A 12 -7.64 6.64 24.40
CA ARG A 12 -9.00 6.18 24.06
C ARG A 12 -8.95 4.84 23.33
N VAL A 13 -8.08 4.72 22.32
CA VAL A 13 -7.87 3.45 21.60
C VAL A 13 -7.46 2.35 22.59
N PHE A 14 -6.48 2.60 23.45
CA PHE A 14 -6.02 1.66 24.46
C PHE A 14 -7.15 1.23 25.40
N ALA A 15 -7.94 2.18 25.93
CA ALA A 15 -9.03 1.88 26.86
C ALA A 15 -10.09 0.97 26.24
N VAL A 16 -10.47 1.23 24.98
CA VAL A 16 -11.43 0.39 24.25
C VAL A 16 -10.80 -0.96 23.87
N ALA A 17 -9.51 -1.01 23.53
CA ALA A 17 -8.80 -2.25 23.25
C ALA A 17 -8.72 -3.15 24.51
N GLU A 18 -8.49 -2.60 25.70
CA GLU A 18 -8.53 -3.36 26.96
C GLU A 18 -9.94 -3.89 27.27
N LEU A 19 -10.97 -3.10 27.00
CA LEU A 19 -12.36 -3.58 27.08
C LEU A 19 -12.58 -4.75 26.11
N ALA A 20 -12.11 -4.62 24.85
CA ALA A 20 -12.22 -5.67 23.85
C ALA A 20 -11.50 -6.95 24.26
N ARG A 21 -10.26 -6.86 24.80
CA ARG A 21 -9.51 -8.02 25.32
C ARG A 21 -10.27 -8.72 26.45
N ARG A 22 -10.87 -7.94 27.34
CA ARG A 22 -11.69 -8.49 28.45
C ARG A 22 -12.96 -9.17 27.94
N THR A 23 -13.61 -8.59 26.92
CA THR A 23 -14.82 -9.16 26.28
C THR A 23 -14.45 -10.47 25.57
N ALA A 24 -13.42 -10.47 24.72
CA ALA A 24 -12.94 -11.64 24.01
C ALA A 24 -12.44 -12.75 24.97
N GLY A 25 -11.75 -12.38 26.06
CA GLY A 25 -11.29 -13.32 27.08
C GLY A 25 -12.41 -14.05 27.83
N ARG A 26 -13.66 -13.60 27.70
CA ARG A 26 -14.88 -14.26 28.18
C ARG A 26 -15.58 -15.09 27.10
N GLY A 27 -14.99 -15.20 25.91
CA GLY A 27 -15.59 -15.90 24.78
C GLY A 27 -16.75 -15.14 24.12
N LEU A 28 -16.83 -13.82 24.33
CA LEU A 28 -17.87 -12.98 23.74
C LEU A 28 -17.37 -12.36 22.43
N ALA A 29 -18.26 -12.28 21.46
CA ALA A 29 -17.99 -11.62 20.17
C ALA A 29 -17.91 -10.09 20.34
N LEU A 30 -16.99 -9.46 19.59
CA LEU A 30 -16.72 -8.03 19.65
C LEU A 30 -17.66 -7.24 18.74
N ASN A 31 -18.03 -6.04 19.17
CA ASN A 31 -18.66 -5.04 18.32
C ASN A 31 -17.62 -4.29 17.45
N ALA A 32 -18.07 -3.45 16.51
CA ALA A 32 -17.19 -2.74 15.60
C ALA A 32 -16.17 -1.81 16.30
N PRO A 33 -16.55 -0.96 17.27
CA PRO A 33 -15.59 -0.16 18.02
C PRO A 33 -14.55 -0.99 18.80
N GLU A 34 -14.97 -2.05 19.48
CA GLU A 34 -14.07 -2.93 20.23
C GLU A 34 -13.05 -3.61 19.31
N ALA A 35 -13.51 -4.22 18.22
CA ALA A 35 -12.67 -4.92 17.26
C ALA A 35 -11.68 -3.95 16.57
N THR A 36 -12.16 -2.78 16.16
CA THR A 36 -11.31 -1.74 15.53
C THR A 36 -10.24 -1.24 16.50
N ALA A 37 -10.59 -0.94 17.74
CA ALA A 37 -9.64 -0.45 18.74
C ALA A 37 -8.57 -1.50 19.05
N LEU A 38 -8.94 -2.78 19.16
CA LEU A 38 -7.98 -3.86 19.38
C LEU A 38 -6.98 -3.97 18.24
N VAL A 39 -7.42 -3.91 17.01
CA VAL A 39 -6.55 -3.91 15.83
C VAL A 39 -5.62 -2.70 15.83
N CYS A 40 -6.14 -1.50 16.08
CA CYS A 40 -5.34 -0.27 16.15
C CYS A 40 -4.28 -0.34 17.26
N ASP A 41 -4.63 -0.89 18.43
CA ASP A 41 -3.71 -1.02 19.55
C ASP A 41 -2.54 -1.96 19.22
N GLU A 42 -2.79 -3.11 18.62
CA GLU A 42 -1.76 -4.05 18.18
C GLU A 42 -0.85 -3.42 17.10
N MET A 43 -1.41 -2.63 16.18
CA MET A 43 -0.63 -1.88 15.19
C MET A 43 0.26 -0.83 15.85
N HIS A 44 -0.22 -0.09 16.84
CA HIS A 44 0.58 0.85 17.62
C HIS A 44 1.71 0.16 18.39
N LEU A 45 1.43 -0.99 19.00
CA LEU A 45 2.45 -1.77 19.72
C LEU A 45 3.53 -2.27 18.76
N ALA A 46 3.17 -2.73 17.57
CA ALA A 46 4.14 -3.13 16.55
C ALA A 46 5.04 -1.97 16.10
N ALA A 47 4.46 -0.78 15.86
CA ALA A 47 5.23 0.43 15.54
C ALA A 47 6.17 0.82 16.69
N ARG A 48 5.69 0.82 17.94
CA ARG A 48 6.49 1.14 19.13
C ARG A 48 7.63 0.15 19.38
N ALA A 49 7.47 -1.09 18.94
CA ALA A 49 8.53 -2.11 18.99
C ALA A 49 9.61 -1.94 17.90
N GLY A 50 9.57 -0.87 17.11
CA GLY A 50 10.50 -0.64 16.00
C GLY A 50 10.15 -1.41 14.73
N GLY A 51 8.92 -1.89 14.60
CA GLY A 51 8.45 -2.59 13.40
C GLY A 51 8.38 -1.68 12.17
N SER A 52 8.67 -2.23 11.01
CA SER A 52 8.49 -1.56 9.72
C SER A 52 7.01 -1.34 9.39
N PHE A 53 6.72 -0.55 8.35
CA PHE A 53 5.35 -0.38 7.83
C PHE A 53 4.65 -1.73 7.54
N SER A 54 5.39 -2.68 6.97
CA SER A 54 4.86 -4.02 6.68
C SER A 54 4.57 -4.83 7.94
N ASP A 55 5.40 -4.69 8.99
CA ASP A 55 5.19 -5.38 10.27
C ASP A 55 3.96 -4.85 11.00
N VAL A 56 3.75 -3.53 10.96
CA VAL A 56 2.54 -2.89 11.51
C VAL A 56 1.28 -3.37 10.79
N LEU A 57 1.31 -3.41 9.45
CA LEU A 57 0.18 -3.92 8.67
C LEU A 57 -0.09 -5.40 8.95
N ALA A 58 0.97 -6.21 9.07
CA ALA A 58 0.86 -7.62 9.41
C ALA A 58 0.30 -7.83 10.83
N ALA A 59 0.70 -7.00 11.80
CA ALA A 59 0.15 -7.03 13.17
C ALA A 59 -1.37 -6.76 13.16
N GLY A 60 -1.81 -5.74 12.41
CA GLY A 60 -3.24 -5.46 12.24
C GLY A 60 -4.01 -6.63 11.65
N ARG A 61 -3.49 -7.28 10.60
CA ARG A 61 -4.12 -8.47 9.99
C ARG A 61 -4.19 -9.65 10.95
N ARG A 62 -3.12 -9.92 11.72
CA ARG A 62 -3.13 -10.99 12.72
C ARG A 62 -4.14 -10.73 13.82
N SER A 63 -4.20 -9.50 14.31
CA SER A 63 -5.18 -9.11 15.34
C SER A 63 -6.60 -9.26 14.82
N ALA A 64 -6.89 -8.78 13.62
CA ALA A 64 -8.20 -8.95 13.00
C ALA A 64 -8.62 -10.43 12.88
N ALA A 65 -7.69 -11.30 12.46
CA ALA A 65 -7.96 -12.72 12.29
C ALA A 65 -8.16 -13.49 13.63
N SER A 66 -7.80 -12.89 14.75
CA SER A 66 -7.83 -13.57 16.08
C SER A 66 -9.13 -13.37 16.86
N VAL A 67 -10.05 -12.56 16.38
CA VAL A 67 -11.25 -12.17 17.12
C VAL A 67 -12.53 -12.70 16.50
N GLN A 68 -13.51 -12.98 17.35
CA GLN A 68 -14.88 -13.25 16.93
C GLN A 68 -15.68 -11.96 16.91
N LEU A 69 -16.44 -11.74 15.85
CA LEU A 69 -17.24 -10.54 15.65
C LEU A 69 -18.73 -10.83 15.85
N LEU A 70 -19.45 -9.82 16.31
CA LEU A 70 -20.91 -9.83 16.20
C LEU A 70 -21.33 -9.82 14.74
N PRO A 71 -22.50 -10.41 14.39
CA PRO A 71 -23.03 -10.38 13.03
C PRO A 71 -23.10 -8.94 12.47
N GLY A 72 -22.71 -8.75 11.22
CA GLY A 72 -22.75 -7.46 10.53
C GLY A 72 -21.54 -6.54 10.80
N VAL A 73 -20.64 -6.89 11.71
CA VAL A 73 -19.46 -6.05 12.01
C VAL A 73 -18.46 -6.02 10.86
N ALA A 74 -18.26 -7.15 10.18
CA ALA A 74 -17.33 -7.25 9.07
C ALA A 74 -17.74 -6.33 7.90
N GLU A 75 -19.04 -6.18 7.67
CA GLU A 75 -19.63 -5.34 6.63
C GLU A 75 -19.62 -3.85 6.99
N LEU A 76 -19.63 -3.53 8.28
CA LEU A 76 -19.63 -2.13 8.77
C LEU A 76 -18.25 -1.48 8.66
N VAL A 77 -17.17 -2.26 8.70
CA VAL A 77 -15.80 -1.74 8.74
C VAL A 77 -15.05 -2.10 7.46
N ASP A 78 -15.17 -1.25 6.45
CA ASP A 78 -14.51 -1.44 5.16
C ASP A 78 -12.98 -1.20 5.26
N GLU A 79 -12.55 -0.24 6.08
CA GLU A 79 -11.13 0.03 6.29
C GLU A 79 -10.85 0.62 7.68
N ILE A 80 -9.64 0.36 8.17
CA ILE A 80 -9.07 1.00 9.36
C ILE A 80 -7.92 1.88 8.90
N ARG A 81 -7.96 3.17 9.22
CA ARG A 81 -6.89 4.13 8.97
C ARG A 81 -6.25 4.52 10.29
N LEU A 82 -4.95 4.35 10.39
CA LEU A 82 -4.20 4.63 11.60
C LEU A 82 -2.93 5.39 11.27
N GLU A 83 -2.69 6.50 11.95
CA GLU A 83 -1.39 7.16 11.91
C GLU A 83 -0.47 6.53 12.96
N VAL A 84 0.73 6.14 12.54
CA VAL A 84 1.77 5.58 13.41
C VAL A 84 3.08 6.31 13.20
N LEU A 85 3.88 6.41 14.25
CA LEU A 85 5.25 6.93 14.17
C LEU A 85 6.20 5.75 13.97
N LEU A 86 6.92 5.78 12.84
CA LEU A 86 7.97 4.85 12.49
C LEU A 86 9.33 5.55 12.48
N ASP A 87 10.43 4.81 12.36
CA ASP A 87 11.79 5.39 12.32
C ASP A 87 11.96 6.41 11.17
N GLU A 88 11.22 6.23 10.07
CA GLU A 88 11.19 7.16 8.94
C GLU A 88 10.20 8.33 9.09
N GLY A 89 9.52 8.46 10.23
CA GLY A 89 8.53 9.50 10.52
C GLY A 89 7.08 8.99 10.56
N SER A 90 6.12 9.92 10.74
CA SER A 90 4.68 9.59 10.77
C SER A 90 4.22 9.01 9.45
N ARG A 91 3.45 7.92 9.53
CA ARG A 91 2.87 7.21 8.40
C ARG A 91 1.42 6.86 8.66
N GLN A 92 0.57 7.07 7.66
CA GLN A 92 -0.78 6.54 7.66
C GLN A 92 -0.76 5.09 7.14
N VAL A 93 -1.17 4.16 7.98
CA VAL A 93 -1.37 2.75 7.61
C VAL A 93 -2.87 2.54 7.34
N VAL A 94 -3.18 1.94 6.21
CA VAL A 94 -4.57 1.62 5.83
C VAL A 94 -4.72 0.12 5.73
N LEU A 95 -5.52 -0.44 6.61
CA LEU A 95 -5.90 -1.85 6.60
C LEU A 95 -7.29 -1.96 5.98
N ARG A 96 -7.34 -2.39 4.73
CA ARG A 96 -8.60 -2.57 4.00
C ARG A 96 -9.18 -3.95 4.26
N ARG A 97 -10.49 -4.00 4.41
CA ARG A 97 -11.26 -5.21 4.71
C ARG A 97 -10.56 -6.06 5.76
N PRO A 98 -10.45 -5.53 7.00
CA PRO A 98 -9.75 -6.22 8.08
C PRO A 98 -10.35 -7.59 8.36
N TRP A 99 -11.66 -7.73 8.16
CA TRP A 99 -12.40 -8.97 8.28
C TRP A 99 -12.97 -9.41 6.94
N ALA A 100 -12.97 -10.70 6.69
CA ALA A 100 -13.60 -11.24 5.50
C ALA A 100 -15.12 -11.08 5.63
N ALA A 101 -15.70 -10.26 4.76
CA ALA A 101 -17.12 -10.26 4.49
C ALA A 101 -17.49 -11.49 3.66
N GLU A 102 -18.79 -11.70 3.41
CA GLU A 102 -19.30 -12.67 2.45
C GLU A 102 -18.46 -12.67 1.16
N PRO A 103 -18.28 -13.82 0.48
CA PRO A 103 -17.40 -13.93 -0.69
C PRO A 103 -17.68 -12.89 -1.76
N ASP A 104 -18.93 -12.53 -1.96
CA ASP A 104 -19.38 -11.58 -2.97
C ASP A 104 -20.37 -10.57 -2.36
N PRO A 105 -19.93 -9.62 -1.52
CA PRO A 105 -20.84 -8.62 -0.96
C PRO A 105 -21.44 -7.73 -2.06
N PRO A 106 -22.60 -7.12 -1.85
CA PRO A 106 -23.16 -6.16 -2.79
C PRO A 106 -22.13 -5.09 -3.18
N GLY A 107 -21.90 -4.93 -4.50
CA GLY A 107 -20.87 -4.03 -5.04
C GLY A 107 -19.46 -4.66 -5.15
N ALA A 108 -19.31 -5.96 -4.93
CA ALA A 108 -18.05 -6.66 -5.17
C ALA A 108 -17.63 -6.55 -6.64
N ILE A 109 -16.32 -6.30 -6.85
CA ILE A 109 -15.72 -6.33 -8.19
C ILE A 109 -15.29 -7.78 -8.45
N LEU A 110 -16.00 -8.47 -9.33
CA LEU A 110 -15.62 -9.79 -9.79
C LEU A 110 -14.54 -9.65 -10.86
N LEU A 111 -13.35 -10.14 -10.55
CA LEU A 111 -12.26 -10.15 -11.51
C LEU A 111 -12.48 -11.27 -12.52
N ALA A 112 -12.23 -10.98 -13.81
CA ALA A 112 -12.17 -12.02 -14.82
C ALA A 112 -11.07 -13.04 -14.47
N GLY A 113 -11.34 -14.35 -14.74
CA GLY A 113 -10.37 -15.41 -14.42
C GLY A 113 -9.12 -15.40 -15.29
N GLU A 114 -9.13 -14.67 -16.41
CA GLU A 114 -8.03 -14.58 -17.36
C GLU A 114 -7.23 -13.28 -17.15
N SER A 115 -5.92 -13.40 -17.32
CA SER A 115 -5.03 -12.24 -17.30
C SER A 115 -5.21 -11.42 -18.58
N VAL A 116 -5.40 -10.11 -18.46
CA VAL A 116 -5.43 -9.19 -19.59
C VAL A 116 -4.00 -8.89 -20.03
N VAL A 117 -3.70 -9.19 -21.30
CA VAL A 117 -2.41 -8.80 -21.90
C VAL A 117 -2.44 -7.30 -22.17
N LEU A 118 -1.59 -6.55 -21.46
CA LEU A 118 -1.49 -5.11 -21.67
C LEU A 118 -0.71 -4.82 -22.96
N HIS A 119 -1.15 -3.80 -23.70
CA HIS A 119 -0.46 -3.26 -24.89
C HIS A 119 -0.17 -4.31 -25.97
N GLU A 120 -1.10 -5.23 -26.21
CA GLU A 120 -0.99 -6.24 -27.27
C GLU A 120 -0.73 -5.57 -28.63
N GLY A 121 0.21 -6.13 -29.41
CA GLY A 121 0.58 -5.62 -30.73
C GLY A 121 1.43 -4.33 -30.75
N ARG A 122 1.69 -3.69 -29.63
CA ARG A 122 2.56 -2.50 -29.57
C ARG A 122 4.05 -2.86 -29.60
N GLU A 123 4.83 -2.00 -30.22
CA GLU A 123 6.30 -2.10 -30.22
C GLU A 123 6.85 -2.01 -28.80
N ARG A 124 7.73 -2.95 -28.44
CA ARG A 124 8.42 -3.01 -27.15
C ARG A 124 9.92 -2.92 -27.32
N GLN A 125 10.56 -2.27 -26.37
CA GLN A 125 12.01 -2.17 -26.30
C GLN A 125 12.48 -2.51 -24.90
N ARG A 126 13.49 -3.39 -24.79
CA ARG A 126 14.12 -3.72 -23.51
C ARG A 126 15.40 -2.91 -23.34
N LEU A 127 15.53 -2.21 -22.22
CA LEU A 127 16.69 -1.40 -21.90
C LEU A 127 17.25 -1.74 -20.53
N THR A 128 18.58 -1.66 -20.43
CA THR A 128 19.27 -1.69 -19.13
C THR A 128 19.46 -0.25 -18.65
N VAL A 129 19.03 0.03 -17.43
CA VAL A 129 19.03 1.37 -16.84
C VAL A 129 19.76 1.33 -15.52
N ARG A 130 20.77 2.20 -15.35
CA ARG A 130 21.55 2.37 -14.13
C ARG A 130 21.25 3.71 -13.49
N ASN A 131 21.11 3.72 -12.16
CA ASN A 131 21.05 4.98 -11.42
C ASN A 131 22.45 5.42 -10.99
N GLY A 132 23.01 6.40 -11.69
CA GLY A 132 24.31 7.00 -11.37
C GLY A 132 24.28 8.06 -10.26
N SER A 133 23.13 8.27 -9.60
CA SER A 133 23.01 9.25 -8.52
C SER A 133 23.14 8.64 -7.12
N ALA A 134 23.41 9.49 -6.13
CA ALA A 134 23.43 9.12 -4.70
C ALA A 134 22.01 9.04 -4.09
N ARG A 135 20.96 9.31 -4.86
CA ARG A 135 19.56 9.30 -4.40
C ARG A 135 18.72 8.32 -5.20
N PRO A 136 17.68 7.72 -4.60
CA PRO A 136 16.75 6.89 -5.35
C PRO A 136 16.00 7.73 -6.40
N VAL A 137 15.82 7.16 -7.59
CA VAL A 137 15.01 7.74 -8.68
C VAL A 137 13.81 6.86 -8.92
N ARG A 138 12.64 7.47 -9.12
CA ARG A 138 11.39 6.77 -9.42
C ARG A 138 10.78 7.34 -10.70
N ILE A 139 10.34 6.45 -11.59
CA ILE A 139 9.66 6.79 -12.84
C ILE A 139 8.29 6.13 -12.85
N SER A 140 7.25 6.90 -13.15
CA SER A 140 5.88 6.41 -13.27
C SER A 140 5.60 5.81 -14.65
N SER A 141 4.54 5.02 -14.75
CA SER A 141 4.15 4.28 -15.96
C SER A 141 4.00 5.14 -17.22
N HIS A 142 3.46 6.36 -17.09
CA HIS A 142 3.17 7.25 -18.23
C HIS A 142 4.19 8.37 -18.41
N TYR A 143 5.31 8.33 -17.68
CA TYR A 143 6.35 9.33 -17.86
C TYR A 143 7.14 9.05 -19.15
N PRO A 144 7.39 10.06 -20.03
CA PRO A 144 8.22 9.92 -21.23
C PRO A 144 9.62 9.44 -20.84
N PHE A 145 9.96 8.17 -21.17
CA PHE A 145 11.14 7.55 -20.56
C PHE A 145 12.45 8.24 -21.00
N TRP A 146 12.55 8.71 -22.23
CA TRP A 146 13.71 9.46 -22.74
C TRP A 146 13.97 10.79 -22.01
N ARG A 147 12.94 11.36 -21.34
CA ARG A 147 13.04 12.56 -20.49
C ARG A 147 13.33 12.25 -19.03
N ALA A 148 13.52 10.99 -18.67
CA ALA A 148 13.81 10.59 -17.32
C ALA A 148 15.06 11.32 -16.76
N ASN A 149 15.15 11.35 -15.42
CA ASN A 149 16.22 12.03 -14.70
C ASN A 149 17.59 11.83 -15.40
N PRO A 150 18.37 12.91 -15.66
CA PRO A 150 19.67 12.83 -16.36
C PRO A 150 20.69 11.91 -15.69
N ARG A 151 20.50 11.60 -14.41
CA ARG A 151 21.35 10.68 -13.66
C ARG A 151 21.03 9.20 -13.88
N LEU A 152 19.93 8.89 -14.59
CA LEU A 152 19.70 7.55 -15.12
C LEU A 152 20.48 7.38 -16.41
N GLU A 153 21.35 6.39 -16.42
CA GLU A 153 22.24 6.03 -17.53
C GLU A 153 21.57 4.93 -18.37
N PHE A 154 21.19 5.24 -19.61
CA PHE A 154 20.59 4.33 -20.58
C PHE A 154 20.61 4.96 -21.97
N ASP A 155 20.33 4.19 -23.02
CA ASP A 155 20.19 4.69 -24.39
C ASP A 155 18.89 5.51 -24.54
N ARG A 156 19.02 6.84 -24.56
CA ARG A 156 17.88 7.76 -24.63
C ARG A 156 17.25 7.80 -26.01
N GLU A 157 18.03 7.61 -27.07
CA GLU A 157 17.49 7.57 -28.41
C GLU A 157 16.66 6.31 -28.64
N ALA A 158 17.13 5.17 -28.17
CA ALA A 158 16.34 3.92 -28.17
C ALA A 158 15.05 4.01 -27.33
N ALA A 159 15.01 4.90 -26.34
CA ALA A 159 13.82 5.13 -25.49
C ALA A 159 12.84 6.16 -26.07
N ARG A 160 13.15 6.81 -27.20
CA ARG A 160 12.34 7.90 -27.76
C ARG A 160 10.94 7.43 -28.15
N GLY A 161 9.90 8.13 -27.67
CA GLY A 161 8.50 7.78 -27.91
C GLY A 161 8.01 6.57 -27.13
N LEU A 162 8.78 6.12 -26.12
CA LEU A 162 8.45 4.97 -25.30
C LEU A 162 8.22 5.36 -23.83
N ARG A 163 7.44 4.56 -23.14
CA ARG A 163 7.19 4.63 -21.70
C ARG A 163 7.35 3.24 -21.04
N LEU A 164 7.39 3.18 -19.73
CA LEU A 164 7.44 1.89 -19.03
C LEU A 164 6.23 1.02 -19.38
N ASP A 165 6.47 -0.24 -19.73
CA ASP A 165 5.43 -1.26 -19.94
C ASP A 165 5.01 -1.87 -18.60
N ILE A 166 4.34 -1.05 -17.79
CA ILE A 166 3.80 -1.42 -16.47
C ILE A 166 2.38 -0.89 -16.33
N PRO A 167 1.56 -1.44 -15.44
CA PRO A 167 0.18 -0.99 -15.22
C PRO A 167 0.10 0.51 -14.92
N ALA A 168 -0.96 1.17 -15.37
CA ALA A 168 -1.23 2.57 -15.09
C ALA A 168 -1.21 2.84 -13.58
N GLY A 169 -0.63 3.97 -13.16
CA GLY A 169 -0.44 4.33 -11.76
C GLY A 169 0.73 3.64 -11.06
N SER A 170 1.36 2.64 -11.68
CA SER A 170 2.56 1.98 -11.17
C SER A 170 3.82 2.80 -11.41
N SER A 171 4.91 2.44 -10.76
CA SER A 171 6.21 3.07 -10.94
C SER A 171 7.36 2.09 -10.68
N VAL A 172 8.49 2.32 -11.34
CA VAL A 172 9.75 1.62 -11.07
C VAL A 172 10.68 2.55 -10.29
N ARG A 173 11.33 2.00 -9.25
CA ARG A 173 12.29 2.71 -8.42
C ARG A 173 13.68 2.10 -8.62
N TRP A 174 14.69 2.96 -8.77
CA TRP A 174 16.11 2.59 -8.74
C TRP A 174 16.76 3.16 -7.49
N ALA A 175 17.37 2.29 -6.67
CA ALA A 175 18.25 2.72 -5.59
C ALA A 175 19.55 3.34 -6.14
N PRO A 176 20.33 4.06 -5.33
CA PRO A 176 21.65 4.55 -5.75
C PRO A 176 22.53 3.41 -6.28
N GLY A 177 23.11 3.59 -7.47
CA GLY A 177 23.98 2.60 -8.12
C GLY A 177 23.25 1.38 -8.71
N GLU A 178 21.96 1.22 -8.50
CA GLU A 178 21.21 0.05 -8.94
C GLU A 178 21.08 0.02 -10.48
N VAL A 179 21.22 -1.21 -11.02
CA VAL A 179 21.01 -1.53 -12.44
C VAL A 179 19.78 -2.39 -12.57
N LYS A 180 18.85 -2.00 -13.44
CA LYS A 180 17.64 -2.78 -13.76
C LYS A 180 17.43 -2.86 -15.25
N GLN A 181 16.97 -4.01 -15.69
CA GLN A 181 16.42 -4.18 -17.03
C GLN A 181 14.92 -3.89 -16.98
N VAL A 182 14.44 -3.04 -17.88
CA VAL A 182 13.02 -2.65 -17.98
C VAL A 182 12.52 -2.85 -19.40
N GLU A 183 11.23 -3.16 -19.51
CA GLU A 183 10.53 -3.14 -20.79
C GLU A 183 9.84 -1.80 -20.96
N LEU A 184 10.00 -1.23 -22.13
CA LEU A 184 9.33 -0.03 -22.59
C LEU A 184 8.37 -0.39 -23.71
N VAL A 185 7.28 0.39 -23.81
CA VAL A 185 6.26 0.24 -24.84
C VAL A 185 6.01 1.59 -25.51
N ARG A 186 5.71 1.58 -26.79
CA ARG A 186 5.37 2.79 -27.55
C ARG A 186 4.07 3.40 -26.99
N TYR A 187 4.03 4.74 -26.92
CA TYR A 187 2.79 5.45 -26.64
C TYR A 187 1.70 5.08 -27.66
N GLY A 188 0.42 5.11 -27.27
CA GLY A 188 -0.71 5.01 -28.19
C GLY A 188 -0.92 6.29 -28.97
N ASP A 189 -1.66 6.21 -30.06
CA ASP A 189 -1.99 7.39 -30.88
C ASP A 189 -2.90 8.39 -30.12
N ASP A 190 -3.61 7.91 -29.09
CA ASP A 190 -4.47 8.73 -28.20
C ASP A 190 -3.75 9.23 -26.95
N ASP A 191 -2.51 8.80 -26.69
CA ASP A 191 -1.72 9.28 -25.55
C ASP A 191 -1.15 10.68 -25.94
N ASP A 192 -1.62 11.75 -25.29
CA ASP A 192 -1.09 13.11 -25.45
C ASP A 192 0.44 13.08 -25.28
N HIS A 193 1.16 13.26 -26.40
CA HIS A 193 2.60 13.37 -26.39
C HIS A 193 3.00 14.76 -25.89
N PRO A 194 3.61 14.93 -24.72
CA PRO A 194 4.27 16.17 -24.41
C PRO A 194 5.49 16.30 -25.36
N THR A 195 5.36 17.17 -26.35
CA THR A 195 6.43 17.59 -27.28
C THR A 195 7.67 18.11 -26.56
#